data_936bc3dcae3b3505b5f3244ecce6b819
#
_entry.id   936bc3dcae3b3505b5f3244ecce6b819
#
_cell.length_a   1.000
_cell.length_b   1.000
_cell.length_c   1.000
_cell.angle_alpha   90.00
_cell.angle_beta   90.00
_cell.angle_gamma   90.00
#
_symmetry.space_group_name_H-M   'P 1'
#
loop_
_entity.id
_entity.type
_entity.pdbx_description
1 polymer ?
#
loop_
_entity_poly.entity_id
_entity_poly.type
_entity_poly.pdbx_seq_one_letter_code
_entity_poly.pdbx_strand_id
1 'polypeptide(L)'
;QKNLAGRGAFHEMGGKLSFALCMLDKKDNGYVVNVMHSNDGCFAYIKEIVNGKSYIELGKEEEKAVKQALAGRMGDEELSKEINDLMQKDKM
;
A
#
# COMPACT_ATOMS: atom_id res chain seq x y z
N GLN A 1 -2.08 19.14 3.37
CA GLN A 1 -1.73 17.76 3.54
C GLN A 1 -1.96 16.88 2.31
N LYS A 2 -1.23 15.85 2.19
CA LYS A 2 -1.24 15.03 1.01
C LYS A 2 -2.34 14.00 1.02
N ASN A 3 -2.98 13.84 -0.11
CA ASN A 3 -3.92 12.75 -0.30
C ASN A 3 -3.16 11.55 -0.83
N LEU A 4 -2.84 10.64 0.05
CA LEU A 4 -2.12 9.43 -0.31
C LEU A 4 -3.07 8.26 -0.40
N ALA A 5 -2.92 7.48 -1.45
CA ALA A 5 -3.63 6.23 -1.59
C ALA A 5 -2.72 5.11 -1.06
N GLY A 6 -3.25 4.29 -0.15
CA GLY A 6 -2.48 3.21 0.43
C GLY A 6 -3.16 1.87 0.20
N ARG A 7 -2.37 0.87 -0.15
CA ARG A 7 -2.86 -0.49 -0.35
C ARG A 7 -1.81 -1.46 0.14
N GLY A 8 -2.29 -2.57 0.69
CA GLY A 8 -1.41 -3.57 1.24
C GLY A 8 -1.68 -4.95 0.68
N ALA A 9 -0.66 -5.77 0.68
CA ALA A 9 -0.75 -7.16 0.27
C ALA A 9 0.00 -8.03 1.27
N PHE A 10 -0.63 -9.13 1.67
CA PHE A 10 -0.07 -10.07 2.63
C PHE A 10 0.21 -11.40 1.97
N HIS A 11 1.24 -12.05 2.45
CA HIS A 11 1.50 -13.43 2.09
C HIS A 11 2.07 -14.14 3.32
N GLU A 12 1.45 -15.24 3.72
CA GLU A 12 1.95 -16.03 4.85
C GLU A 12 2.12 -17.47 4.40
N MET A 13 3.29 -18.02 4.68
CA MET A 13 3.58 -19.41 4.34
C MET A 13 4.66 -19.95 5.27
N GLY A 14 4.36 -21.09 5.91
CA GLY A 14 5.36 -21.78 6.72
C GLY A 14 5.94 -20.96 7.86
N GLY A 15 5.11 -20.18 8.53
CA GLY A 15 5.55 -19.34 9.63
C GLY A 15 6.25 -18.07 9.22
N LYS A 16 6.29 -17.79 7.92
CA LYS A 16 6.83 -16.54 7.39
C LYS A 16 5.70 -15.64 6.94
N LEU A 17 5.78 -14.37 7.29
CA LEU A 17 4.78 -13.39 6.89
C LEU A 17 5.46 -12.33 6.05
N SER A 18 4.90 -12.06 4.88
CA SER A 18 5.35 -10.98 4.02
C SER A 18 4.20 -10.02 3.82
N PHE A 19 4.48 -8.74 4.00
CA PHE A 19 3.48 -7.69 3.85
C PHE A 19 4.09 -6.55 3.06
N ALA A 20 3.36 -6.08 2.05
CA ALA A 20 3.77 -4.92 1.29
C ALA A 20 2.67 -3.87 1.33
N LEU A 21 3.07 -2.62 1.54
CA LEU A 21 2.18 -1.48 1.55
C LEU A 21 2.70 -0.44 0.59
N CYS A 22 1.86 -0.02 -0.33
CA CYS A 22 2.21 1.01 -1.30
C CYS A 22 1.39 2.26 -1.04
N MET A 23 2.07 3.40 -0.99
CA MET A 23 1.43 4.70 -0.80
C MET A 23 1.84 5.61 -1.95
N LEU A 24 0.85 6.10 -2.68
CA LEU A 24 1.07 6.96 -3.83
C LEU A 24 0.29 8.24 -3.69
N ASP A 25 0.89 9.34 -4.16
CA ASP A 25 0.20 10.61 -4.23
C ASP A 25 -0.60 10.69 -5.54
N LYS A 26 -1.18 11.84 -5.83
CA LYS A 26 -2.03 12.01 -7.01
C LYS A 26 -1.27 11.87 -8.32
N LYS A 27 0.04 12.02 -8.28
CA LYS A 27 0.88 11.90 -9.48
C LYS A 27 1.51 10.52 -9.61
N ASP A 28 1.06 9.58 -8.79
CA ASP A 28 1.57 8.22 -8.75
C ASP A 28 3.03 8.15 -8.33
N ASN A 29 3.42 9.08 -7.45
CA ASN A 29 4.73 9.07 -6.82
C ASN A 29 4.57 8.69 -5.36
N GLY A 30 5.49 7.91 -4.84
CA GLY A 30 5.46 7.52 -3.45
C GLY A 30 6.44 6.41 -3.16
N TYR A 31 6.01 5.48 -2.31
CA TYR A 31 6.89 4.43 -1.83
C TYR A 31 6.12 3.14 -1.65
N VAL A 32 6.81 2.04 -1.84
CA VAL A 32 6.31 0.74 -1.42
C VAL A 32 7.22 0.23 -0.31
N VAL A 33 6.61 -0.18 0.79
CA VAL A 33 7.30 -0.72 1.95
C VAL A 33 7.01 -2.21 2.00
N ASN A 34 8.04 -3.01 2.10
CA ASN A 34 7.89 -4.46 2.21
C ASN A 34 8.48 -4.91 3.52
N VAL A 35 7.67 -5.56 4.35
CA VAL A 35 8.09 -6.08 5.64
C VAL A 35 8.01 -7.60 5.58
N MET A 36 9.09 -8.25 5.92
CA MET A 36 9.16 -9.71 5.96
C MET A 36 9.50 -10.13 7.37
N HIS A 37 8.67 -11.00 7.94
CA HIS A 37 8.86 -11.51 9.28
C HIS A 37 8.99 -13.02 9.24
N SER A 38 10.03 -13.54 9.89
CA SER A 38 10.28 -14.96 9.96
C SER A 38 10.94 -15.28 11.29
N ASN A 39 11.25 -16.57 11.49
CA ASN A 39 11.96 -16.98 12.70
C ASN A 39 13.34 -16.35 12.81
N ASP A 40 13.92 -15.95 11.69
CA ASP A 40 15.26 -15.39 11.66
C ASP A 40 15.26 -13.87 11.91
N GLY A 41 14.11 -13.26 11.97
CA GLY A 41 14.03 -11.84 12.24
C GLY A 41 12.99 -11.14 11.42
N CYS A 42 13.00 -9.81 11.50
CA CYS A 42 12.09 -8.95 10.78
C CYS A 42 12.91 -8.00 9.91
N PHE A 43 12.57 -7.95 8.64
CA PHE A 43 13.28 -7.12 7.66
C PHE A 43 12.30 -6.20 6.96
N ALA A 44 12.72 -4.97 6.73
CA ALA A 44 11.89 -3.99 6.03
C ALA A 44 12.70 -3.38 4.90
N TYR A 45 12.04 -3.24 3.75
CA TYR A 45 12.63 -2.63 2.57
C TYR A 45 11.70 -1.54 2.05
N ILE A 46 12.29 -0.44 1.60
CA ILE A 46 11.53 0.67 1.04
C ILE A 46 12.04 0.93 -0.36
N LYS A 47 11.12 0.99 -1.32
CA LYS A 47 11.46 1.29 -2.71
C LYS A 47 10.62 2.47 -3.19
N GLU A 48 11.24 3.36 -3.93
CA GLU A 48 10.58 4.55 -4.44
C GLU A 48 9.79 4.23 -5.71
N ILE A 49 8.61 4.82 -5.82
CA ILE A 49 7.77 4.71 -7.00
C ILE A 49 7.68 6.10 -7.64
N VAL A 50 7.97 6.18 -8.91
CA VAL A 50 7.90 7.43 -9.68
C VAL A 50 7.03 7.18 -10.90
N ASN A 51 5.97 7.98 -11.03
CA ASN A 51 5.00 7.83 -12.11
C ASN A 51 4.44 6.41 -12.21
N GLY A 52 4.22 5.78 -11.07
CA GLY A 52 3.67 4.44 -11.01
C GLY A 52 4.66 3.32 -11.30
N LYS A 53 5.94 3.64 -11.38
CA LYS A 53 6.97 2.66 -11.75
C LYS A 53 8.11 2.68 -10.75
N SER A 54 8.78 1.54 -10.62
CA SER A 54 9.97 1.42 -9.80
C SER A 54 11.19 1.20 -10.69
N TYR A 55 12.29 1.86 -10.35
CA TYR A 55 13.56 1.61 -11.03
C TYR A 55 14.24 0.35 -10.53
N ILE A 56 13.76 -0.16 -9.40
CA ILE A 56 14.28 -1.38 -8.81
C ILE A 56 13.24 -2.45 -8.97
N GLU A 57 13.67 -3.67 -9.25
CA GLU A 57 12.75 -4.78 -9.43
C GLU A 57 11.89 -4.98 -8.17
N LEU A 58 10.60 -5.17 -8.36
CA LEU A 58 9.67 -5.39 -7.27
C LEU A 58 9.39 -6.87 -7.08
N GLY A 59 9.29 -7.29 -5.81
CA GLY A 59 8.81 -8.63 -5.51
C GLY A 59 7.33 -8.75 -5.79
N LYS A 60 6.81 -9.97 -5.68
CA LYS A 60 5.41 -10.25 -6.02
C LYS A 60 4.44 -9.46 -5.18
N GLU A 61 4.64 -9.41 -3.87
CA GLU A 61 3.76 -8.68 -2.97
C GLU A 61 3.87 -7.19 -3.19
N GLU A 62 5.08 -6.71 -3.46
CA GLU A 62 5.28 -5.29 -3.75
C GLU A 62 4.58 -4.89 -5.04
N GLU A 63 4.74 -5.70 -6.08
CA GLU A 63 4.10 -5.43 -7.36
C GLU A 63 2.57 -5.42 -7.22
N LYS A 64 2.05 -6.38 -6.46
CA LYS A 64 0.62 -6.46 -6.21
C LYS A 64 0.11 -5.22 -5.47
N ALA A 65 0.85 -4.77 -4.46
CA ALA A 65 0.47 -3.59 -3.70
C ALA A 65 0.48 -2.34 -4.59
N VAL A 66 1.49 -2.21 -5.45
CA VAL A 66 1.55 -1.08 -6.38
C VAL A 66 0.39 -1.11 -7.36
N LYS A 67 0.10 -2.28 -7.92
CA LYS A 67 -1.02 -2.41 -8.85
C LYS A 67 -2.35 -2.07 -8.18
N GLN A 68 -2.53 -2.50 -6.94
CA GLN A 68 -3.75 -2.19 -6.20
C GLN A 68 -3.86 -0.69 -5.90
N ALA A 69 -2.75 -0.06 -5.55
CA ALA A 69 -2.75 1.38 -5.30
C ALA A 69 -3.10 2.16 -6.56
N LEU A 70 -2.56 1.76 -7.70
CA LEU A 70 -2.87 2.42 -8.96
C LEU A 70 -4.32 2.18 -9.38
N ALA A 71 -4.80 0.95 -9.22
CA ALA A 71 -6.16 0.61 -9.60
C ALA A 71 -7.18 1.26 -8.67
N GLY A 72 -6.84 1.42 -7.40
CA GLY A 72 -7.73 2.01 -6.42
C GLY A 72 -7.83 3.53 -6.50
N ARG A 73 -7.07 4.12 -7.39
CA ARG A 73 -7.01 5.57 -7.48
C ARG A 73 -8.36 6.21 -7.75
N MET A 74 -9.14 5.62 -8.63
CA MET A 74 -10.47 6.15 -8.93
C MET A 74 -11.48 5.86 -7.83
N GLY A 75 -11.23 4.81 -7.05
CA GLY A 75 -12.10 4.46 -5.95
C GLY A 75 -11.76 5.16 -4.65
N ASP A 76 -10.63 5.85 -4.59
CA ASP A 76 -10.19 6.46 -3.33
C ASP A 76 -11.12 7.57 -2.88
N GLU A 77 -11.70 8.32 -3.80
CA GLU A 77 -12.64 9.36 -3.44
C GLU A 77 -13.91 8.77 -2.85
N GLU A 78 -14.39 7.68 -3.44
CA GLU A 78 -15.56 7.00 -2.91
C GLU A 78 -15.28 6.42 -1.53
N LEU A 79 -14.12 5.83 -1.36
CA LEU A 79 -13.73 5.26 -0.08
C LEU A 79 -13.63 6.34 0.98
N SER A 80 -13.04 7.48 0.65
CA SER A 80 -12.94 8.59 1.56
C SER A 80 -14.32 9.11 1.95
N LYS A 81 -15.22 9.12 1.00
CA LYS A 81 -16.59 9.54 1.24
C LYS A 81 -17.28 8.60 2.20
N GLU A 82 -17.12 7.30 1.99
CA GLU A 82 -17.72 6.31 2.87
C GLU A 82 -17.17 6.42 4.29
N ILE A 83 -15.87 6.63 4.40
CA ILE A 83 -15.25 6.79 5.71
C ILE A 83 -15.77 8.03 6.40
N ASN A 84 -15.90 9.13 5.69
CA ASN A 84 -16.45 10.36 6.25
C ASN A 84 -17.89 10.16 6.72
N ASP A 85 -18.68 9.46 5.92
CA ASP A 85 -20.07 9.19 6.28
C ASP A 85 -20.16 8.37 7.57
N LEU A 86 -19.29 7.35 7.68
CA LEU A 86 -19.25 6.52 8.88
C LEU A 86 -18.84 7.34 10.09
N MET A 87 -17.84 8.19 9.93
CA MET A 87 -17.36 9.01 11.03
C MET A 87 -18.42 10.00 11.48
N GLN A 88 -19.20 10.53 10.57
CA GLN A 88 -20.27 11.45 10.93
C GLN A 88 -21.40 10.73 11.65
N LYS A 89 -21.68 9.50 11.27
CA LYS A 89 -22.67 8.70 11.98
C LYS A 89 -22.29 8.44 13.42
N ASP A 90 -21.02 8.26 13.66
CA ASP A 90 -20.54 8.02 15.02
C ASP A 90 -20.66 9.23 15.90
N LYS A 91 -20.78 10.41 15.32
CA LYS A 91 -20.92 11.64 16.09
C LYS A 91 -22.34 11.87 16.58
N MET A 92 -23.25 11.09 16.14
CA MET A 92 -24.64 11.18 16.57
C MET A 92 -24.89 10.30 17.81
#